data_73d077c81c7426396fdb580e0be91b95
#
_entry.id   73d077c81c7426396fdb580e0be91b95
#
_cell.length_a   1.000
_cell.length_b   1.000
_cell.length_c   1.000
_cell.angle_alpha   90.00
_cell.angle_beta   90.00
_cell.angle_gamma   90.00
#
_symmetry.space_group_name_H-M   'P 1'
#
loop_
_entity.id
_entity.type
_entity.pdbx_description
1 polymer ?
#
loop_
_entity_poly.entity_id
_entity_poly.type
_entity_poly.pdbx_seq_one_letter_code
_entity_poly.pdbx_strand_id
1 'polypeptide(L)'
;MDMKHVKYLALVLCIGNLSPVMAQTASKSLTVDNLVAWQRISGQSISDNGKWVACKMEPWEGDAVVNLYDAQGKELATFPRADRFLFSASSDYLVVSQKPGKMIVDSLKIKKTKKDKLPMDALVIYSLLGDREVIDSLKTFKLAEKVDWVA
;
A
#
# COMPACT_ATOMS: atom_id res chain seq x y z
N MET A 1 53.98 -9.53 41.33
CA MET A 1 53.42 -8.76 40.20
C MET A 1 53.20 -7.34 40.71
N ASP A 2 53.98 -6.39 40.21
CA ASP A 2 54.13 -5.08 40.81
C ASP A 2 52.87 -4.23 40.58
N MET A 3 52.31 -3.61 41.64
CA MET A 3 51.07 -2.83 41.62
C MET A 3 51.07 -1.70 40.56
N LYS A 4 52.25 -1.30 40.10
CA LYS A 4 52.41 -0.31 39.03
C LYS A 4 51.94 -0.84 37.67
N HIS A 5 52.22 -2.09 37.36
CA HIS A 5 51.84 -2.71 36.07
C HIS A 5 50.32 -2.96 35.98
N VAL A 6 49.63 -3.20 37.10
CA VAL A 6 48.16 -3.36 37.15
C VAL A 6 47.45 -2.06 36.81
N LYS A 7 47.96 -0.92 37.26
CA LYS A 7 47.39 0.41 36.94
C LYS A 7 47.49 0.76 35.45
N TYR A 8 48.61 0.42 34.81
CA TYR A 8 48.75 0.65 33.37
C TYR A 8 47.94 -0.33 32.54
N LEU A 9 47.78 -1.56 32.99
CA LEU A 9 46.91 -2.54 32.31
C LEU A 9 45.42 -2.11 32.35
N ALA A 10 44.97 -1.57 33.49
CA ALA A 10 43.61 -1.04 33.62
C ALA A 10 43.38 0.21 32.75
N LEU A 11 44.39 1.09 32.63
CA LEU A 11 44.32 2.28 31.79
C LEU A 11 44.22 1.91 30.29
N VAL A 12 44.99 0.92 29.82
CA VAL A 12 44.99 0.46 28.45
C VAL A 12 43.66 -0.23 28.10
N LEU A 13 43.00 -0.93 29.04
CA LEU A 13 41.73 -1.57 28.85
C LEU A 13 40.58 -0.55 28.70
N CYS A 14 40.66 0.63 29.35
CA CYS A 14 39.69 1.69 29.22
C CYS A 14 39.75 2.46 27.90
N ILE A 15 40.94 2.51 27.26
CA ILE A 15 41.12 3.24 25.99
C ILE A 15 40.66 2.39 24.78
N GLY A 16 40.63 1.05 24.92
CA GLY A 16 40.29 0.11 23.85
C GLY A 16 38.81 0.10 23.45
N ASN A 17 37.89 0.76 24.23
CA ASN A 17 36.45 0.76 23.96
C ASN A 17 35.91 2.05 23.34
N LEU A 18 36.75 2.95 22.86
CA LEU A 18 36.34 4.09 22.05
C LEU A 18 36.10 3.63 20.60
N SER A 19 35.10 2.80 20.41
CA SER A 19 34.56 2.55 19.07
C SER A 19 33.96 3.88 18.59
N PRO A 20 34.38 4.44 17.45
CA PRO A 20 33.72 5.61 16.88
C PRO A 20 32.29 5.19 16.52
N VAL A 21 31.33 5.69 17.26
CA VAL A 21 29.93 5.59 16.87
C VAL A 21 29.78 6.41 15.59
N MET A 22 29.96 5.76 14.46
CA MET A 22 29.65 6.30 13.14
C MET A 22 28.13 6.33 12.97
N ALA A 23 27.45 7.14 13.75
CA ALA A 23 26.06 7.50 13.51
C ALA A 23 26.00 8.57 12.41
N GLN A 24 26.49 8.25 11.22
CA GLN A 24 26.17 9.03 10.03
C GLN A 24 25.08 8.32 9.27
N THR A 25 23.84 8.49 9.73
CA THR A 25 22.71 8.45 8.81
C THR A 25 22.88 9.64 7.87
N ALA A 26 23.37 9.37 6.67
CA ALA A 26 23.34 10.36 5.61
C ALA A 26 21.89 10.81 5.45
N SER A 27 21.57 12.00 5.96
CA SER A 27 20.26 12.59 5.77
C SER A 27 20.09 12.85 4.28
N LYS A 28 19.29 11.99 3.62
CA LYS A 28 18.95 12.17 2.21
C LYS A 28 18.17 13.46 2.08
N SER A 29 18.72 14.46 1.41
CA SER A 29 18.01 15.72 1.18
C SER A 29 16.76 15.46 0.35
N LEU A 30 15.63 16.02 0.76
CA LEU A 30 14.39 15.94 0.02
C LEU A 30 14.50 16.82 -1.23
N THR A 31 14.30 16.22 -2.38
CA THR A 31 14.18 16.89 -3.67
C THR A 31 12.72 16.94 -4.11
N VAL A 32 12.39 17.84 -5.05
CA VAL A 32 11.02 17.92 -5.61
C VAL A 32 10.60 16.58 -6.22
N ASP A 33 11.52 15.88 -6.88
CA ASP A 33 11.25 14.56 -7.47
C ASP A 33 10.88 13.52 -6.41
N ASN A 34 11.46 13.61 -5.21
CA ASN A 34 11.10 12.72 -4.10
C ASN A 34 9.66 12.98 -3.61
N LEU A 35 9.16 14.22 -3.68
CA LEU A 35 7.78 14.55 -3.27
C LEU A 35 6.76 13.91 -4.22
N VAL A 36 7.04 13.87 -5.51
CA VAL A 36 6.16 13.22 -6.50
C VAL A 36 6.06 11.70 -6.26
N ALA A 37 7.13 11.10 -5.77
CA ALA A 37 7.17 9.66 -5.45
C ALA A 37 6.45 9.30 -4.14
N TRP A 38 6.08 10.27 -3.33
CA TRP A 38 5.40 10.01 -2.06
C TRP A 38 3.98 9.52 -2.28
N GLN A 39 3.64 8.52 -1.50
CA GLN A 39 2.30 7.96 -1.46
C GLN A 39 1.73 8.12 -0.05
N ARG A 40 0.44 8.37 0.04
CA ARG A 40 -0.29 8.39 1.30
C ARG A 40 -1.22 7.19 1.39
N ILE A 41 -1.44 6.69 2.58
CA ILE A 41 -2.52 5.75 2.83
C ILE A 41 -3.82 6.57 2.91
N SER A 42 -4.69 6.42 1.91
CA SER A 42 -5.96 7.15 1.83
C SER A 42 -7.16 6.32 2.28
N GLY A 43 -6.97 5.04 2.53
CA GLY A 43 -7.98 4.13 3.07
C GLY A 43 -7.36 2.84 3.55
N GLN A 44 -7.91 2.29 4.61
CA GLN A 44 -7.53 0.98 5.16
C GLN A 44 -8.78 0.23 5.62
N SER A 45 -8.70 -1.09 5.55
CA SER A 45 -9.74 -1.98 6.07
C SER A 45 -9.10 -3.28 6.53
N ILE A 46 -9.69 -3.85 7.56
CA ILE A 46 -9.32 -5.19 8.08
C ILE A 46 -10.55 -6.08 7.87
N SER A 47 -10.33 -7.32 7.46
CA SER A 47 -11.39 -8.32 7.34
C SER A 47 -11.97 -8.65 8.72
N ASP A 48 -13.24 -9.05 8.78
CA ASP A 48 -13.93 -9.35 10.04
C ASP A 48 -13.26 -10.50 10.82
N ASN A 49 -12.61 -11.44 10.13
CA ASN A 49 -11.82 -12.50 10.76
C ASN A 49 -10.42 -12.08 11.23
N GLY A 50 -10.01 -10.81 10.99
CA GLY A 50 -8.73 -10.25 11.40
C GLY A 50 -7.49 -10.78 10.66
N LYS A 51 -7.65 -11.60 9.61
CA LYS A 51 -6.53 -12.25 8.91
C LYS A 51 -5.97 -11.43 7.76
N TRP A 52 -6.75 -10.48 7.23
CA TRP A 52 -6.43 -9.75 6.02
C TRP A 52 -6.51 -8.24 6.23
N VAL A 53 -5.59 -7.53 5.64
CA VAL A 53 -5.54 -6.07 5.69
C VAL A 53 -5.44 -5.55 4.27
N ALA A 54 -6.30 -4.61 3.90
CA ALA A 54 -6.22 -3.92 2.62
C ALA A 54 -5.92 -2.44 2.86
N CYS A 55 -4.95 -1.89 2.12
CA CYS A 55 -4.53 -0.50 2.21
C CYS A 55 -4.54 0.15 0.83
N LYS A 56 -5.22 1.29 0.71
CA LYS A 56 -5.19 2.13 -0.49
C LYS A 56 -4.04 3.11 -0.40
N MET A 57 -3.10 2.97 -1.31
CA MET A 57 -1.97 3.87 -1.50
C MET A 57 -2.31 4.86 -2.61
N GLU A 58 -2.22 6.14 -2.33
CA GLU A 58 -2.56 7.20 -3.29
C GLU A 58 -1.35 8.11 -3.48
N PRO A 59 -0.78 8.17 -4.70
CA PRO A 59 0.28 9.12 -5.02
C PRO A 59 -0.29 10.53 -5.14
N TRP A 60 0.57 11.55 -5.08
CA TRP A 60 0.17 12.94 -5.34
C TRP A 60 -0.43 13.11 -6.74
N GLU A 61 0.18 12.49 -7.74
CA GLU A 61 -0.32 12.40 -9.10
C GLU A 61 -0.30 10.97 -9.59
N GLY A 62 -1.39 10.54 -10.28
CA GLY A 62 -1.52 9.22 -10.87
C GLY A 62 -2.69 8.42 -10.33
N ASP A 63 -2.60 7.12 -10.54
CA ASP A 63 -3.64 6.19 -10.15
C ASP A 63 -3.35 5.61 -8.77
N ALA A 64 -4.37 5.50 -7.93
CA ALA A 64 -4.27 4.85 -6.63
C ALA A 64 -4.14 3.32 -6.78
N VAL A 65 -3.54 2.69 -5.79
CA VAL A 65 -3.35 1.24 -5.73
C VAL A 65 -3.87 0.72 -4.40
N VAL A 66 -4.59 -0.41 -4.42
CA VAL A 66 -4.94 -1.14 -3.20
C VAL A 66 -4.03 -2.36 -3.10
N ASN A 67 -3.34 -2.49 -1.99
CA ASN A 67 -2.52 -3.64 -1.65
C ASN A 67 -3.20 -4.45 -0.56
N LEU A 68 -3.22 -5.77 -0.74
CA LEU A 68 -3.75 -6.74 0.20
C LEU A 68 -2.60 -7.45 0.91
N TYR A 69 -2.67 -7.50 2.22
CA TYR A 69 -1.67 -8.12 3.09
C TYR A 69 -2.30 -9.18 4.00
N ASP A 70 -1.52 -10.17 4.37
CA ASP A 70 -1.87 -11.06 5.48
C ASP A 70 -1.58 -10.41 6.86
N ALA A 71 -1.97 -11.09 7.92
CA ALA A 71 -1.74 -10.63 9.30
C ALA A 71 -0.24 -10.52 9.67
N GLN A 72 0.67 -11.11 8.90
CA GLN A 72 2.11 -11.04 9.06
C GLN A 72 2.75 -9.89 8.26
N GLY A 73 1.94 -9.15 7.50
CA GLY A 73 2.40 -8.03 6.66
C GLY A 73 2.96 -8.46 5.30
N LYS A 74 2.78 -9.72 4.90
CA LYS A 74 3.16 -10.18 3.57
C LYS A 74 2.14 -9.73 2.55
N GLU A 75 2.59 -9.09 1.47
CA GLU A 75 1.74 -8.70 0.35
C GLU A 75 1.28 -9.93 -0.43
N LEU A 76 -0.02 -10.04 -0.64
CA LEU A 76 -0.68 -11.14 -1.33
C LEU A 76 -1.13 -10.75 -2.73
N ALA A 77 -1.68 -9.55 -2.89
CA ALA A 77 -2.19 -9.06 -4.16
C ALA A 77 -2.16 -7.54 -4.23
N THR A 78 -2.06 -7.03 -5.46
CA THR A 78 -2.07 -5.60 -5.78
C THR A 78 -3.13 -5.31 -6.82
N PHE A 79 -3.93 -4.26 -6.58
CA PHE A 79 -5.04 -3.82 -7.45
C PHE A 79 -4.75 -2.39 -7.93
N PRO A 80 -4.25 -2.21 -9.15
CA PRO A 80 -3.98 -0.88 -9.69
C PRO A 80 -5.29 -0.14 -10.01
N ARG A 81 -5.25 1.19 -10.00
CA ARG A 81 -6.37 2.08 -10.32
C ARG A 81 -7.58 1.90 -9.41
N ALA A 82 -7.35 1.41 -8.20
CA ALA A 82 -8.40 1.13 -7.24
C ALA A 82 -9.02 2.42 -6.69
N ASP A 83 -10.35 2.45 -6.59
CA ASP A 83 -11.10 3.55 -5.99
C ASP A 83 -11.68 3.16 -4.64
N ARG A 84 -12.58 2.19 -4.61
CA ARG A 84 -13.22 1.65 -3.41
C ARG A 84 -12.89 0.17 -3.26
N PHE A 85 -12.80 -0.27 -2.03
CA PHE A 85 -12.60 -1.68 -1.72
C PHE A 85 -13.34 -2.03 -0.43
N LEU A 86 -13.85 -3.26 -0.37
CA LEU A 86 -14.61 -3.79 0.77
C LEU A 86 -14.33 -5.29 0.90
N PHE A 87 -14.17 -5.77 2.13
CA PHE A 87 -14.19 -7.20 2.41
C PHE A 87 -15.63 -7.71 2.46
N SER A 88 -15.83 -8.95 2.05
CA SER A 88 -17.12 -9.64 2.27
C SER A 88 -17.33 -9.96 3.75
N ALA A 89 -18.57 -10.15 4.16
CA ALA A 89 -18.93 -10.47 5.54
C ALA A 89 -18.30 -11.80 6.02
N SER A 90 -18.14 -12.78 5.13
CA SER A 90 -17.44 -14.03 5.43
C SER A 90 -15.92 -13.87 5.54
N SER A 91 -15.39 -12.73 5.06
CA SER A 91 -13.93 -12.53 4.90
C SER A 91 -13.27 -13.48 3.88
N ASP A 92 -14.02 -13.98 2.89
CA ASP A 92 -13.51 -14.86 1.84
C ASP A 92 -13.17 -14.10 0.56
N TYR A 93 -13.73 -12.90 0.39
CA TYR A 93 -13.55 -12.08 -0.80
C TYR A 93 -13.15 -10.65 -0.46
N LEU A 94 -12.32 -10.07 -1.33
CA LEU A 94 -12.09 -8.62 -1.42
C LEU A 94 -12.69 -8.12 -2.73
N VAL A 95 -13.58 -7.16 -2.64
CA VAL A 95 -14.21 -6.53 -3.79
C VAL A 95 -13.60 -5.15 -4.00
N VAL A 96 -13.06 -4.89 -5.19
CA VAL A 96 -12.35 -3.66 -5.52
C VAL A 96 -12.93 -3.04 -6.77
N SER A 97 -13.38 -1.79 -6.71
CA SER A 97 -13.70 -1.03 -7.93
C SER A 97 -12.42 -0.43 -8.51
N GLN A 98 -12.24 -0.58 -9.80
CA GLN A 98 -11.12 -0.03 -10.55
C GLN A 98 -11.60 1.05 -11.50
N LYS A 99 -10.99 2.22 -11.46
CA LYS A 99 -11.20 3.30 -12.41
C LYS A 99 -10.45 3.07 -13.71
N PRO A 100 -10.92 3.63 -14.82
CA PRO A 100 -10.09 3.77 -16.01
C PRO A 100 -8.83 4.58 -15.68
N GLY A 101 -7.72 4.29 -16.35
CA GLY A 101 -6.46 5.02 -16.13
C GLY A 101 -6.64 6.52 -16.28
N LYS A 102 -6.16 7.29 -15.32
CA LYS A 102 -6.29 8.76 -15.28
C LYS A 102 -5.79 9.40 -16.58
N MET A 103 -4.64 8.99 -17.09
CA MET A 103 -4.08 9.52 -18.34
C MET A 103 -5.00 9.30 -19.54
N ILE A 104 -5.68 8.15 -19.61
CA ILE A 104 -6.63 7.83 -20.70
C ILE A 104 -7.83 8.77 -20.62
N VAL A 105 -8.41 8.89 -19.42
CA VAL A 105 -9.58 9.76 -19.18
C VAL A 105 -9.26 11.22 -19.48
N ASP A 106 -8.10 11.70 -19.04
CA ASP A 106 -7.68 13.10 -19.25
C ASP A 106 -7.42 13.37 -20.75
N SER A 107 -6.79 12.44 -21.46
CA SER A 107 -6.62 12.53 -22.92
C SER A 107 -7.94 12.59 -23.67
N LEU A 108 -8.93 11.80 -23.26
CA LEU A 108 -10.28 11.78 -23.87
C LEU A 108 -11.06 13.07 -23.55
N LYS A 109 -10.88 13.62 -22.35
CA LYS A 109 -11.46 14.93 -21.98
C LYS A 109 -10.86 16.09 -22.81
N ILE A 110 -9.54 16.10 -23.00
CA ILE A 110 -8.85 17.08 -23.86
C ILE A 110 -9.43 17.00 -25.29
N LYS A 111 -9.68 15.80 -25.82
CA LYS A 111 -10.33 15.55 -27.12
C LYS A 111 -11.82 15.88 -27.13
N LYS A 112 -12.40 16.40 -26.04
CA LYS A 112 -13.82 16.73 -25.90
C LYS A 112 -14.74 15.54 -26.20
N THR A 113 -14.30 14.32 -25.87
CA THR A 113 -15.11 13.10 -26.02
C THR A 113 -16.37 13.21 -25.17
N LYS A 114 -17.51 12.81 -25.73
CA LYS A 114 -18.78 12.80 -25.00
C LYS A 114 -18.71 11.89 -23.78
N LYS A 115 -19.39 12.28 -22.68
CA LYS A 115 -19.34 11.61 -21.40
C LYS A 115 -19.78 10.13 -21.46
N ASP A 116 -20.73 9.82 -22.32
CA ASP A 116 -21.24 8.46 -22.58
C ASP A 116 -20.26 7.55 -23.33
N LYS A 117 -19.21 8.12 -23.92
CA LYS A 117 -18.13 7.41 -24.60
C LYS A 117 -16.84 7.30 -23.77
N LEU A 118 -16.86 7.80 -22.54
CA LEU A 118 -15.73 7.59 -21.64
C LEU A 118 -15.76 6.16 -21.12
N PRO A 119 -14.57 5.54 -20.90
CA PRO A 119 -14.52 4.20 -20.32
C PRO A 119 -15.14 4.20 -18.93
N MET A 120 -15.86 3.12 -18.62
CA MET A 120 -16.53 2.92 -17.34
C MET A 120 -15.57 2.23 -16.34
N ASP A 121 -15.95 2.27 -15.08
CA ASP A 121 -15.25 1.56 -14.02
C ASP A 121 -15.42 0.04 -14.19
N ALA A 122 -14.51 -0.74 -13.62
CA ALA A 122 -14.61 -2.19 -13.52
C ALA A 122 -14.70 -2.62 -12.06
N LEU A 123 -15.28 -3.79 -11.82
CA LEU A 123 -15.29 -4.44 -10.49
C LEU A 123 -14.39 -5.67 -10.53
N VAL A 124 -13.51 -5.76 -9.57
CA VAL A 124 -12.69 -6.95 -9.33
C VAL A 124 -13.18 -7.63 -8.08
N ILE A 125 -13.58 -8.88 -8.20
CA ILE A 125 -13.88 -9.77 -7.08
C ILE A 125 -12.68 -10.70 -6.92
N TYR A 126 -11.98 -10.56 -5.81
CA TYR A 126 -10.80 -11.36 -5.51
C TYR A 126 -11.10 -12.32 -4.35
N SER A 127 -11.04 -13.63 -4.63
CA SER A 127 -11.07 -14.65 -3.60
C SER A 127 -9.75 -14.62 -2.83
N LEU A 128 -9.81 -14.62 -1.51
CA LEU A 128 -8.63 -14.67 -0.66
C LEU A 128 -7.87 -16.01 -0.74
N LEU A 129 -8.42 -16.97 -1.51
CA LEU A 129 -7.74 -18.20 -1.94
C LEU A 129 -6.92 -18.03 -3.23
N GLY A 130 -7.04 -16.88 -3.92
CA GLY A 130 -6.22 -16.50 -5.06
C GLY A 130 -6.95 -16.34 -6.40
N ASP A 131 -8.23 -16.68 -6.49
CA ASP A 131 -9.02 -16.53 -7.71
C ASP A 131 -9.43 -15.06 -7.91
N ARG A 132 -9.49 -14.64 -9.19
CA ARG A 132 -9.84 -13.26 -9.55
C ARG A 132 -10.86 -13.26 -10.68
N GLU A 133 -11.96 -12.57 -10.46
CA GLU A 133 -12.98 -12.27 -11.46
C GLU A 133 -13.02 -10.76 -11.73
N VAL A 134 -13.22 -10.36 -12.99
CA VAL A 134 -13.31 -8.95 -13.39
C VAL A 134 -14.61 -8.73 -14.14
N ILE A 135 -15.41 -7.78 -13.68
CA ILE A 135 -16.68 -7.38 -14.29
C ILE A 135 -16.50 -5.96 -14.83
N ASP A 136 -16.59 -5.81 -16.14
CA ASP A 136 -16.45 -4.53 -16.81
C ASP A 136 -17.78 -3.74 -16.81
N SER A 137 -17.65 -2.43 -17.06
CA SER A 137 -18.78 -1.50 -17.21
C SER A 137 -19.62 -1.33 -15.96
N LEU A 138 -18.96 -1.16 -14.83
CA LEU A 138 -19.57 -0.91 -13.54
C LEU A 138 -20.13 0.52 -13.45
N LYS A 139 -21.39 0.67 -13.02
CA LYS A 139 -21.96 1.97 -12.63
C LYS A 139 -21.83 2.20 -11.12
N THR A 140 -22.21 1.21 -10.35
CA THR A 140 -22.14 1.23 -8.88
C THR A 140 -22.19 -0.20 -8.38
N PHE A 141 -21.73 -0.41 -7.16
CA PHE A 141 -21.92 -1.68 -6.46
C PHE A 141 -22.22 -1.44 -4.98
N LYS A 142 -22.86 -2.39 -4.37
CA LYS A 142 -23.07 -2.47 -2.93
C LYS A 142 -22.74 -3.87 -2.47
N LEU A 143 -22.11 -3.98 -1.33
CA LEU A 143 -21.87 -5.24 -0.63
C LEU A 143 -22.90 -5.35 0.50
N ALA A 144 -23.48 -6.51 0.69
CA ALA A 144 -24.39 -6.75 1.80
C ALA A 144 -23.60 -6.84 3.12
N GLU A 145 -24.16 -6.29 4.21
CA GLU A 145 -23.46 -6.21 5.50
C GLU A 145 -23.34 -7.57 6.23
N LYS A 146 -24.20 -8.52 5.92
CA LYS A 146 -24.30 -9.78 6.68
C LYS A 146 -24.20 -11.05 5.82
N VAL A 147 -24.14 -10.92 4.52
CA VAL A 147 -24.07 -12.03 3.56
C VAL A 147 -23.18 -11.65 2.39
N ASP A 148 -22.58 -12.62 1.71
CA ASP A 148 -21.64 -12.39 0.61
C ASP A 148 -22.35 -12.12 -0.72
N TRP A 149 -23.20 -11.11 -0.75
CA TRP A 149 -23.89 -10.68 -1.95
C TRP A 149 -23.36 -9.34 -2.44
N VAL A 150 -23.09 -9.27 -3.74
CA VAL A 150 -22.72 -8.03 -4.45
C VAL A 150 -23.89 -7.68 -5.39
N ALA A 151 -24.36 -6.44 -5.30
CA ALA A 151 -25.42 -5.91 -6.14
C ALA A 151 -24.96 -4.63 -6.87
#